data_803a390413bd47897eaeba72fededfd7
#
_entry.id   803a390413bd47897eaeba72fededfd7
#
_cell.length_a   1.000
_cell.length_b   1.000
_cell.length_c   1.000
_cell.angle_alpha   90.00
_cell.angle_beta   90.00
_cell.angle_gamma   90.00
#
_symmetry.space_group_name_H-M   'P 1'
#
loop_
_entity.id
_entity.type
_entity.pdbx_description
1 polymer ?
#
loop_
_entity_poly.entity_id
_entity_poly.type
_entity_poly.pdbx_seq_one_letter_code
_entity_poly.pdbx_strand_id
1 'polypeptide(L)'
;RIFYLLFGAVVLLGTSYLQSCTDDDDNYYHSVNFPNALVTIKTSPTDGSVFFQLDDSTTVLPTNIKTSPYGNKEVRALTNIQIQGGQSGHYSKCAYVNWVDTILTKKMAKNLNDQNNAVYGNDPIEVVPDWRTLVEDGYLTLRFRTYFGNGSTHTINLVSTNNPYEVELHHNAAGDTKGILRDGLIAFRLSDLPDTQGKVVDLTLKWQSFDGVKSVKFKYCTRK
;
A
#
# COMPACT_ATOMS: atom_id res chain seq x y z
N ARG A 1 -8.38 56.90 61.00
CA ARG A 1 -9.27 56.22 59.97
C ARG A 1 -8.47 56.09 58.68
N ILE A 2 -8.08 54.87 58.40
CA ILE A 2 -7.19 54.51 57.25
C ILE A 2 -8.08 54.05 56.16
N PHE A 3 -7.98 54.68 54.98
CA PHE A 3 -8.60 54.23 53.72
C PHE A 3 -7.56 53.45 52.97
N TYR A 4 -7.83 52.16 52.72
CA TYR A 4 -7.07 51.33 51.78
C TYR A 4 -7.67 51.47 50.39
N LEU A 5 -6.87 51.96 49.43
CA LEU A 5 -7.17 51.94 48.02
C LEU A 5 -6.60 50.62 47.46
N LEU A 6 -7.49 49.73 47.00
CA LEU A 6 -7.17 48.53 46.28
C LEU A 6 -6.95 48.89 44.79
N PHE A 7 -5.70 48.77 44.35
CA PHE A 7 -5.35 48.79 42.91
C PHE A 7 -5.60 47.39 42.33
N GLY A 8 -6.64 47.28 41.50
CA GLY A 8 -6.87 46.10 40.71
C GLY A 8 -5.96 46.08 39.47
N ALA A 9 -4.99 45.16 39.43
CA ALA A 9 -4.19 44.90 38.25
C ALA A 9 -5.02 44.04 37.25
N VAL A 10 -5.41 44.61 36.13
CA VAL A 10 -5.97 43.87 35.00
C VAL A 10 -4.83 43.21 34.23
N VAL A 11 -4.68 41.92 34.38
CA VAL A 11 -3.79 41.10 33.57
C VAL A 11 -4.51 40.82 32.25
N LEU A 12 -4.10 41.50 31.19
CA LEU A 12 -4.46 41.18 29.80
C LEU A 12 -3.67 39.94 29.40
N LEU A 13 -4.31 38.78 29.43
CA LEU A 13 -3.84 37.57 28.81
C LEU A 13 -4.00 37.70 27.29
N GLY A 14 -2.92 38.10 26.62
CA GLY A 14 -2.81 38.03 25.18
C GLY A 14 -2.77 36.57 24.74
N THR A 15 -3.88 36.08 24.23
CA THR A 15 -3.91 34.82 23.48
C THR A 15 -3.26 35.05 22.13
N SER A 16 -1.98 34.72 22.02
CA SER A 16 -1.30 34.57 20.73
C SER A 16 -1.93 33.38 20.03
N TYR A 17 -2.77 33.63 19.05
CA TYR A 17 -3.17 32.64 18.06
C TYR A 17 -1.93 32.31 17.25
N LEU A 18 -1.35 31.14 17.54
CA LEU A 18 -0.41 30.51 16.62
C LEU A 18 -1.20 30.07 15.38
N GLN A 19 -1.25 30.95 14.40
CA GLN A 19 -1.69 30.60 13.07
C GLN A 19 -0.61 29.74 12.47
N SER A 20 -0.79 28.41 12.59
CA SER A 20 0.02 27.43 11.87
C SER A 20 -0.31 27.62 10.39
N CYS A 21 0.63 28.19 9.65
CA CYS A 21 0.62 28.11 8.19
C CYS A 21 0.90 26.66 7.81
N THR A 22 -0.15 25.94 7.44
CA THR A 22 -0.08 24.61 6.82
C THR A 22 -0.77 24.69 5.45
N ASP A 23 -0.26 25.54 4.56
CA ASP A 23 -0.90 25.74 3.25
C ASP A 23 -0.11 25.20 2.05
N ASP A 24 1.06 24.54 2.23
CA ASP A 24 1.83 24.08 1.08
C ASP A 24 1.75 22.56 0.81
N ASP A 25 1.31 21.74 1.78
CA ASP A 25 1.23 20.29 1.59
C ASP A 25 -0.09 19.79 0.98
N ASP A 26 -1.18 20.52 1.11
CA ASP A 26 -2.51 20.11 0.63
C ASP A 26 -2.61 20.08 -0.90
N ASN A 27 -1.89 20.94 -1.61
CA ASN A 27 -1.89 20.97 -3.08
C ASN A 27 -1.20 19.77 -3.73
N TYR A 28 -0.26 19.13 -3.05
CA TYR A 28 0.44 17.97 -3.59
C TYR A 28 -0.48 16.75 -3.69
N TYR A 29 -1.31 16.52 -2.68
CA TYR A 29 -2.26 15.41 -2.63
C TYR A 29 -3.49 15.60 -3.52
N HIS A 30 -3.78 16.82 -3.93
CA HIS A 30 -4.90 17.14 -4.84
C HIS A 30 -4.48 17.23 -6.31
N SER A 31 -3.18 17.17 -6.60
CA SER A 31 -2.72 17.20 -7.99
C SER A 31 -3.09 15.93 -8.73
N VAL A 32 -3.68 16.07 -9.91
CA VAL A 32 -4.00 14.95 -10.80
C VAL A 32 -2.77 14.19 -11.30
N ASN A 33 -1.57 14.75 -11.13
CA ASN A 33 -0.32 14.13 -11.58
C ASN A 33 0.21 13.07 -10.61
N PHE A 34 -0.29 13.03 -9.38
CA PHE A 34 0.17 12.09 -8.35
C PHE A 34 -0.90 11.08 -7.99
N PRO A 35 -0.51 9.84 -7.61
CA PRO A 35 -1.46 8.85 -7.13
C PRO A 35 -2.05 9.29 -5.78
N ASN A 36 -3.36 9.15 -5.64
CA ASN A 36 -4.06 9.39 -4.38
C ASN A 36 -4.81 8.16 -3.86
N ALA A 37 -4.77 7.04 -4.60
CA ALA A 37 -5.37 5.78 -4.18
C ALA A 37 -4.57 4.58 -4.67
N LEU A 38 -4.57 3.53 -3.85
CA LEU A 38 -4.11 2.20 -4.18
C LEU A 38 -5.34 1.29 -4.20
N VAL A 39 -5.60 0.64 -5.32
CA VAL A 39 -6.84 -0.11 -5.52
C VAL A 39 -6.59 -1.52 -6.06
N THR A 40 -7.56 -2.42 -5.87
CA THR A 40 -7.70 -3.62 -6.68
C THR A 40 -8.79 -3.38 -7.72
N ILE A 41 -8.43 -3.48 -8.99
CA ILE A 41 -9.38 -3.42 -10.10
C ILE A 41 -10.02 -4.80 -10.22
N LYS A 42 -11.34 -4.83 -10.16
CA LYS A 42 -12.15 -6.05 -10.20
C LYS A 42 -13.28 -5.94 -11.21
N THR A 43 -13.77 -7.09 -11.65
CA THR A 43 -14.97 -7.20 -12.45
C THR A 43 -16.06 -7.88 -11.64
N SER A 44 -17.23 -7.28 -11.59
CA SER A 44 -18.39 -7.84 -10.91
C SER A 44 -18.81 -9.14 -11.59
N PRO A 45 -18.98 -10.24 -10.87
CA PRO A 45 -19.43 -11.49 -11.43
C PRO A 45 -20.92 -11.46 -11.83
N THR A 46 -21.67 -10.47 -11.34
CA THR A 46 -23.11 -10.37 -11.53
C THR A 46 -23.47 -9.71 -12.86
N ASP A 47 -22.80 -8.62 -13.19
CA ASP A 47 -23.16 -7.78 -14.34
C ASP A 47 -21.96 -7.42 -15.25
N GLY A 48 -20.75 -7.90 -14.91
CA GLY A 48 -19.55 -7.63 -15.68
C GLY A 48 -19.01 -6.19 -15.52
N SER A 49 -19.60 -5.37 -14.68
CA SER A 49 -19.14 -4.01 -14.44
C SER A 49 -17.77 -4.00 -13.75
N VAL A 50 -16.94 -3.03 -14.10
CA VAL A 50 -15.66 -2.81 -13.39
C VAL A 50 -15.91 -2.00 -12.13
N PHE A 51 -15.24 -2.39 -11.06
CA PHE A 51 -15.18 -1.61 -9.83
C PHE A 51 -13.79 -1.67 -9.20
N PHE A 52 -13.52 -0.71 -8.34
CA PHE A 52 -12.26 -0.65 -7.59
C PHE A 52 -12.52 -0.98 -6.13
N GLN A 53 -11.76 -1.91 -5.59
CA GLN A 53 -11.69 -2.13 -4.15
C GLN A 53 -10.61 -1.21 -3.59
N LEU A 54 -10.99 -0.26 -2.75
CA LEU A 54 -10.10 0.73 -2.17
C LEU A 54 -9.40 0.21 -0.91
N ASP A 55 -10.20 -0.43 -0.04
CA ASP A 55 -9.77 -1.12 1.17
C ASP A 55 -10.62 -2.38 1.38
N ASP A 56 -10.49 -3.06 2.52
CA ASP A 56 -11.21 -4.31 2.81
C ASP A 56 -12.74 -4.17 2.78
N SER A 57 -13.27 -2.96 2.86
CA SER A 57 -14.72 -2.68 2.97
C SER A 57 -15.25 -1.69 1.93
N THR A 58 -14.40 -0.83 1.38
CA THR A 58 -14.81 0.28 0.52
C THR A 58 -14.65 -0.05 -0.95
N THR A 59 -15.75 0.02 -1.69
CA THR A 59 -15.78 -0.16 -3.14
C THR A 59 -16.09 1.16 -3.84
N VAL A 60 -15.50 1.34 -5.03
CA VAL A 60 -15.67 2.55 -5.84
C VAL A 60 -16.11 2.16 -7.25
N LEU A 61 -17.22 2.72 -7.70
CA LEU A 61 -17.69 2.59 -9.09
C LEU A 61 -17.03 3.69 -9.94
N PRO A 62 -16.17 3.34 -10.92
CA PRO A 62 -15.66 4.32 -11.87
C PRO A 62 -16.79 4.85 -12.76
N THR A 63 -16.92 6.18 -12.88
CA THR A 63 -17.97 6.79 -13.71
C THR A 63 -17.60 6.85 -15.19
N ASN A 64 -16.31 6.86 -15.51
CA ASN A 64 -15.75 6.98 -16.85
C ASN A 64 -15.07 5.71 -17.40
N ILE A 65 -15.04 4.61 -16.62
CA ILE A 65 -14.53 3.30 -17.06
C ILE A 65 -15.67 2.29 -16.96
N LYS A 66 -16.11 1.74 -18.09
CA LYS A 66 -17.26 0.81 -18.13
C LYS A 66 -16.85 -0.65 -18.13
N THR A 67 -15.68 -0.95 -18.71
CA THR A 67 -15.15 -2.31 -18.82
C THR A 67 -13.70 -2.34 -18.35
N SER A 68 -13.33 -3.43 -17.66
CA SER A 68 -11.94 -3.60 -17.24
C SER A 68 -11.04 -3.87 -18.46
N PRO A 69 -9.95 -3.10 -18.65
CA PRO A 69 -8.97 -3.39 -19.70
C PRO A 69 -8.21 -4.69 -19.43
N TYR A 70 -8.38 -5.30 -18.25
CA TYR A 70 -7.72 -6.54 -17.81
C TYR A 70 -8.66 -7.75 -17.85
N GLY A 71 -9.87 -7.60 -18.42
CA GLY A 71 -10.92 -8.63 -18.41
C GLY A 71 -11.31 -9.00 -16.98
N ASN A 72 -11.40 -10.29 -16.69
CA ASN A 72 -11.74 -10.79 -15.35
C ASN A 72 -10.53 -10.92 -14.40
N LYS A 73 -9.35 -10.49 -14.82
CA LYS A 73 -8.15 -10.55 -13.99
C LYS A 73 -8.16 -9.42 -12.97
N GLU A 74 -8.02 -9.77 -11.70
CA GLU A 74 -7.79 -8.78 -10.64
C GLU A 74 -6.36 -8.24 -10.73
N VAL A 75 -6.22 -6.92 -10.65
CA VAL A 75 -4.94 -6.22 -10.76
C VAL A 75 -4.85 -5.15 -9.68
N ARG A 76 -3.72 -5.12 -8.97
CA ARG A 76 -3.41 -3.99 -8.08
C ARG A 76 -2.90 -2.81 -8.91
N ALA A 77 -3.32 -1.61 -8.54
CA ALA A 77 -2.95 -0.40 -9.27
C ALA A 77 -2.85 0.82 -8.36
N LEU A 78 -1.94 1.71 -8.71
CA LEU A 78 -2.02 3.11 -8.28
C LEU A 78 -2.98 3.85 -9.22
N THR A 79 -3.71 4.79 -8.68
CA THR A 79 -4.64 5.61 -9.46
C THR A 79 -4.76 7.00 -8.88
N ASN A 80 -5.20 7.94 -9.70
CA ASN A 80 -5.72 9.21 -9.23
C ASN A 80 -7.23 9.23 -9.52
N ILE A 81 -8.02 9.34 -8.47
CA ILE A 81 -9.48 9.37 -8.51
C ILE A 81 -10.03 10.64 -7.87
N GLN A 82 -11.16 11.10 -8.39
CA GLN A 82 -11.97 12.17 -7.82
C GLN A 82 -13.31 11.60 -7.39
N ILE A 83 -13.53 11.53 -6.09
CA ILE A 83 -14.81 11.09 -5.54
C ILE A 83 -15.90 12.06 -6.01
N GLN A 84 -16.98 11.51 -6.53
CA GLN A 84 -18.11 12.25 -7.04
C GLN A 84 -19.36 12.05 -6.18
N GLY A 85 -20.17 13.09 -6.05
CA GLY A 85 -21.54 12.93 -5.58
C GLY A 85 -22.38 12.25 -6.66
N GLY A 86 -23.28 11.37 -6.27
CA GLY A 86 -24.19 10.70 -7.20
C GLY A 86 -24.51 9.27 -6.77
N GLN A 87 -25.23 8.56 -7.64
CA GLN A 87 -25.62 7.18 -7.38
C GLN A 87 -24.46 6.24 -7.69
N SER A 88 -24.03 5.49 -6.68
CA SER A 88 -22.99 4.46 -6.79
C SER A 88 -23.58 3.03 -6.89
N GLY A 89 -24.90 2.89 -6.97
CA GLY A 89 -25.57 1.60 -6.95
C GLY A 89 -25.34 0.87 -5.62
N HIS A 90 -24.84 -0.35 -5.69
CA HIS A 90 -24.48 -1.14 -4.51
C HIS A 90 -23.03 -0.91 -4.04
N TYR A 91 -22.25 -0.06 -4.74
CA TYR A 91 -20.89 0.29 -4.35
C TYR A 91 -20.88 1.41 -3.31
N SER A 92 -19.82 1.49 -2.50
CA SER A 92 -19.73 2.47 -1.41
C SER A 92 -19.65 3.91 -1.90
N LYS A 93 -19.00 4.12 -3.05
CA LYS A 93 -18.74 5.44 -3.64
C LYS A 93 -18.74 5.35 -5.15
N CYS A 94 -18.83 6.51 -5.83
CA CYS A 94 -18.47 6.63 -7.23
C CYS A 94 -17.35 7.66 -7.41
N ALA A 95 -16.55 7.49 -8.46
CA ALA A 95 -15.42 8.38 -8.73
C ALA A 95 -15.13 8.51 -10.22
N TYR A 96 -14.65 9.68 -10.62
CA TYR A 96 -13.98 9.87 -11.90
C TYR A 96 -12.51 9.44 -11.77
N VAL A 97 -12.02 8.65 -12.71
CA VAL A 97 -10.65 8.13 -12.73
C VAL A 97 -9.83 8.96 -13.70
N ASN A 98 -8.85 9.70 -13.19
CA ASN A 98 -7.97 10.50 -14.04
C ASN A 98 -6.97 9.60 -14.79
N TRP A 99 -6.40 8.62 -14.10
CA TRP A 99 -5.51 7.62 -14.67
C TRP A 99 -5.35 6.39 -13.76
N VAL A 100 -4.82 5.32 -14.32
CA VAL A 100 -4.50 4.06 -13.64
C VAL A 100 -3.11 3.62 -14.07
N ASP A 101 -2.26 3.26 -13.11
CA ASP A 101 -0.96 2.64 -13.31
C ASP A 101 -0.89 1.31 -12.55
N THR A 102 -0.71 0.21 -13.30
CA THR A 102 -0.76 -1.13 -12.74
C THR A 102 0.50 -1.50 -12.01
N ILE A 103 0.34 -2.20 -10.89
CA ILE A 103 1.43 -2.78 -10.11
C ILE A 103 1.61 -4.24 -10.52
N LEU A 104 2.87 -4.66 -10.74
CA LEU A 104 3.18 -6.07 -10.96
C LEU A 104 2.61 -6.90 -9.81
N THR A 105 1.57 -7.69 -10.12
CA THR A 105 0.85 -8.50 -9.14
C THR A 105 1.15 -9.98 -9.36
N LYS A 106 1.69 -10.64 -8.36
CA LYS A 106 2.12 -12.04 -8.38
C LYS A 106 1.36 -12.88 -7.37
N LYS A 107 1.31 -14.20 -7.61
CA LYS A 107 1.04 -15.18 -6.56
C LYS A 107 2.27 -15.35 -5.69
N MET A 108 2.10 -15.90 -4.50
CA MET A 108 3.21 -16.36 -3.68
C MET A 108 3.95 -17.50 -4.40
N ALA A 109 5.25 -17.56 -4.20
CA ALA A 109 6.08 -18.67 -4.71
C ALA A 109 5.99 -19.84 -3.74
N LYS A 110 6.21 -21.07 -4.27
CA LYS A 110 6.21 -22.28 -3.47
C LYS A 110 7.36 -22.27 -2.46
N ASN A 111 7.08 -22.63 -1.23
CA ASN A 111 8.13 -22.84 -0.23
C ASN A 111 8.95 -24.09 -0.60
N LEU A 112 10.24 -23.89 -0.81
CA LEU A 112 11.23 -24.94 -1.12
C LEU A 112 12.16 -25.20 0.07
N ASN A 113 11.82 -24.72 1.27
CA ASN A 113 12.61 -24.81 2.49
C ASN A 113 14.04 -24.27 2.28
N ASP A 114 15.06 -25.04 2.61
CA ASP A 114 16.47 -24.64 2.51
C ASP A 114 16.90 -24.22 1.08
N GLN A 115 16.12 -24.57 0.07
CA GLN A 115 16.40 -24.21 -1.33
C GLN A 115 15.87 -22.82 -1.72
N ASN A 116 15.10 -22.15 -0.86
CA ASN A 116 14.49 -20.84 -1.20
C ASN A 116 15.56 -19.83 -1.64
N ASN A 117 16.65 -19.67 -0.89
CA ASN A 117 17.73 -18.74 -1.23
C ASN A 117 18.43 -19.09 -2.54
N ALA A 118 18.65 -20.38 -2.80
CA ALA A 118 19.31 -20.83 -4.03
C ALA A 118 18.44 -20.58 -5.28
N VAL A 119 17.12 -20.74 -5.15
CA VAL A 119 16.18 -20.64 -6.28
C VAL A 119 15.65 -19.21 -6.46
N TYR A 120 15.30 -18.54 -5.38
CA TYR A 120 14.64 -17.24 -5.42
C TYR A 120 15.59 -16.05 -5.17
N GLY A 121 16.82 -16.34 -4.73
CA GLY A 121 17.82 -15.33 -4.37
C GLY A 121 17.70 -14.87 -2.92
N ASN A 122 18.74 -14.17 -2.47
CA ASN A 122 18.81 -13.53 -1.16
C ASN A 122 19.60 -12.22 -1.23
N ASP A 123 19.56 -11.56 -2.40
CA ASP A 123 20.20 -10.27 -2.60
C ASP A 123 19.49 -9.19 -1.76
N PRO A 124 20.22 -8.20 -1.23
CA PRO A 124 19.63 -7.19 -0.38
C PRO A 124 18.57 -6.33 -1.11
N ILE A 125 17.50 -6.06 -0.40
CA ILE A 125 16.40 -5.19 -0.82
C ILE A 125 15.83 -4.47 0.40
N GLU A 126 15.44 -3.21 0.28
CA GLU A 126 14.72 -2.50 1.35
C GLU A 126 13.22 -2.49 1.08
N VAL A 127 12.45 -2.74 2.12
CA VAL A 127 11.01 -2.45 2.16
C VAL A 127 10.85 -1.03 2.67
N VAL A 128 10.30 -0.16 1.85
CA VAL A 128 10.14 1.27 2.17
C VAL A 128 8.78 1.48 2.83
N PRO A 129 8.73 1.91 4.11
CA PRO A 129 7.47 2.16 4.79
C PRO A 129 6.84 3.46 4.26
N ASP A 130 5.70 3.33 3.61
CA ASP A 130 4.82 4.44 3.24
C ASP A 130 3.39 3.93 3.04
N TRP A 131 2.47 4.80 2.60
CA TRP A 131 1.06 4.46 2.39
C TRP A 131 0.80 3.39 1.30
N ARG A 132 1.82 3.05 0.48
CA ARG A 132 1.76 2.00 -0.56
C ARG A 132 2.26 0.64 -0.06
N THR A 133 2.89 0.60 1.13
CA THR A 133 3.38 -0.62 1.77
C THR A 133 2.37 -1.06 2.82
N LEU A 134 1.46 -1.95 2.42
CA LEU A 134 0.32 -2.32 3.25
C LEU A 134 -0.27 -3.69 2.84
N VAL A 135 -1.14 -4.21 3.71
CA VAL A 135 -1.97 -5.39 3.44
C VAL A 135 -3.43 -4.97 3.37
N GLU A 136 -4.04 -5.17 2.21
CA GLU A 136 -5.45 -4.88 1.94
C GLU A 136 -6.01 -5.83 0.89
N ASP A 137 -7.30 -6.13 1.00
CA ASP A 137 -8.05 -6.90 0.01
C ASP A 137 -7.37 -8.23 -0.37
N GLY A 138 -6.69 -8.86 0.62
CA GLY A 138 -5.96 -10.10 0.42
C GLY A 138 -4.65 -9.98 -0.37
N TYR A 139 -4.10 -8.78 -0.49
CA TYR A 139 -2.82 -8.51 -1.12
C TYR A 139 -1.85 -7.85 -0.14
N LEU A 140 -0.58 -8.26 -0.19
CA LEU A 140 0.54 -7.50 0.35
C LEU A 140 1.12 -6.67 -0.79
N THR A 141 1.02 -5.37 -0.71
CA THR A 141 1.67 -4.43 -1.63
C THR A 141 2.88 -3.82 -0.96
N LEU A 142 4.00 -3.79 -1.67
CA LEU A 142 5.27 -3.31 -1.16
C LEU A 142 5.86 -2.25 -2.08
N ARG A 143 6.28 -1.14 -1.51
CA ARG A 143 7.29 -0.29 -2.09
C ARG A 143 8.64 -0.82 -1.66
N PHE A 144 9.48 -1.14 -2.63
CA PHE A 144 10.82 -1.62 -2.36
C PHE A 144 11.88 -0.71 -2.98
N ARG A 145 13.11 -0.83 -2.50
CA ARG A 145 14.28 -0.11 -3.00
C ARG A 145 15.46 -1.04 -3.13
N THR A 146 16.11 -1.03 -4.28
CA THR A 146 17.35 -1.77 -4.52
C THR A 146 18.21 -1.08 -5.58
N TYR A 147 19.42 -1.60 -5.80
CA TYR A 147 20.33 -1.09 -6.82
C TYR A 147 19.94 -1.58 -8.20
N PHE A 148 20.14 -0.72 -9.22
CA PHE A 148 20.03 -1.02 -10.65
C PHE A 148 21.20 -0.36 -11.37
N GLY A 149 21.93 -1.11 -12.18
CA GLY A 149 23.13 -0.57 -12.84
C GLY A 149 23.51 -1.26 -14.15
N ASN A 150 23.32 -2.56 -14.30
CA ASN A 150 23.75 -3.31 -15.49
C ASN A 150 22.61 -3.74 -16.43
N GLY A 151 21.34 -3.47 -16.04
CA GLY A 151 20.16 -3.78 -16.83
C GLY A 151 19.67 -5.22 -16.74
N SER A 152 20.21 -6.02 -15.81
CA SER A 152 19.69 -7.36 -15.54
C SER A 152 18.27 -7.30 -15.01
N THR A 153 17.50 -8.35 -15.29
CA THR A 153 16.13 -8.47 -14.78
C THR A 153 16.17 -8.96 -13.34
N HIS A 154 15.70 -8.13 -12.42
CA HIS A 154 15.51 -8.50 -11.02
C HIS A 154 14.24 -9.34 -10.87
N THR A 155 14.28 -10.32 -9.99
CA THR A 155 13.10 -11.08 -9.60
C THR A 155 12.87 -10.97 -8.10
N ILE A 156 11.60 -10.75 -7.73
CA ILE A 156 11.19 -10.65 -6.32
C ILE A 156 10.07 -11.66 -6.11
N ASN A 157 10.20 -12.49 -5.08
CA ASN A 157 9.24 -13.52 -4.74
C ASN A 157 8.86 -13.44 -3.27
N LEU A 158 7.61 -13.71 -2.95
CA LEU A 158 7.11 -13.87 -1.59
C LEU A 158 6.86 -15.34 -1.35
N VAL A 159 7.38 -15.88 -0.24
CA VAL A 159 7.28 -17.29 0.13
C VAL A 159 6.69 -17.41 1.53
N SER A 160 5.77 -18.33 1.75
CA SER A 160 5.31 -18.68 3.11
C SER A 160 6.40 -19.43 3.86
N THR A 161 6.47 -19.27 5.18
CA THR A 161 7.33 -20.07 6.05
C THR A 161 6.55 -21.23 6.67
N ASN A 162 7.22 -21.99 7.55
CA ASN A 162 6.56 -23.02 8.36
C ASN A 162 5.74 -22.42 9.52
N ASN A 163 5.88 -21.10 9.79
CA ASN A 163 5.08 -20.41 10.78
C ASN A 163 3.82 -19.85 10.09
N PRO A 164 2.63 -20.05 10.64
CA PRO A 164 1.42 -19.41 10.12
C PRO A 164 1.58 -17.90 10.10
N TYR A 165 1.09 -17.27 9.03
CA TYR A 165 1.13 -15.80 8.88
C TYR A 165 2.53 -15.18 8.99
N GLU A 166 3.56 -15.94 8.57
CA GLU A 166 4.91 -15.43 8.37
C GLU A 166 5.33 -15.68 6.92
N VAL A 167 5.87 -14.66 6.27
CA VAL A 167 6.32 -14.70 4.88
C VAL A 167 7.71 -14.11 4.75
N GLU A 168 8.46 -14.57 3.76
CA GLU A 168 9.79 -14.09 3.41
C GLU A 168 9.81 -13.51 2.01
N LEU A 169 10.41 -12.33 1.87
CA LEU A 169 10.66 -11.69 0.59
C LEU A 169 12.06 -12.10 0.12
N HIS A 170 12.11 -12.75 -1.02
CA HIS A 170 13.34 -13.13 -1.70
C HIS A 170 13.56 -12.25 -2.92
N HIS A 171 14.80 -11.79 -3.08
CA HIS A 171 15.23 -10.96 -4.18
C HIS A 171 16.44 -11.59 -4.87
N ASN A 172 16.37 -11.69 -6.19
CA ASN A 172 17.50 -12.04 -7.04
C ASN A 172 17.75 -10.90 -8.00
N ALA A 173 18.85 -10.21 -7.79
CA ALA A 173 19.29 -9.09 -8.63
C ALA A 173 20.01 -9.55 -9.91
N ALA A 174 20.20 -10.84 -10.11
CA ALA A 174 20.95 -11.40 -11.26
C ALA A 174 22.33 -10.76 -11.46
N GLY A 175 23.02 -10.47 -10.33
CA GLY A 175 24.34 -9.82 -10.32
C GLY A 175 24.30 -8.29 -10.42
N ASP A 176 23.13 -7.68 -10.52
CA ASP A 176 22.96 -6.22 -10.59
C ASP A 176 22.82 -5.61 -9.19
N THR A 177 23.89 -5.68 -8.41
CA THR A 177 23.92 -5.28 -6.99
C THR A 177 24.59 -3.92 -6.75
N LYS A 178 24.88 -3.18 -7.81
CA LYS A 178 25.56 -1.88 -7.75
C LYS A 178 24.91 -0.91 -8.75
N GLY A 179 25.10 0.39 -8.52
CA GLY A 179 24.57 1.41 -9.42
C GLY A 179 23.69 2.43 -8.70
N ILE A 180 22.54 2.73 -9.26
CA ILE A 180 21.62 3.75 -8.73
C ILE A 180 20.53 3.05 -7.90
N LEU A 181 20.31 3.53 -6.69
CA LEU A 181 19.15 3.14 -5.88
C LEU A 181 17.86 3.64 -6.53
N ARG A 182 16.94 2.73 -6.78
CA ARG A 182 15.62 3.05 -7.33
C ARG A 182 14.53 2.31 -6.56
N ASP A 183 13.36 2.92 -6.58
CA ASP A 183 12.16 2.34 -5.96
C ASP A 183 11.32 1.64 -7.02
N GLY A 184 10.63 0.59 -6.59
CA GLY A 184 9.61 -0.09 -7.35
C GLY A 184 8.42 -0.46 -6.49
N LEU A 185 7.34 -0.91 -7.15
CA LEU A 185 6.15 -1.45 -6.49
C LEU A 185 5.91 -2.87 -6.97
N ILE A 186 5.51 -3.71 -6.03
CA ILE A 186 5.09 -5.09 -6.31
C ILE A 186 3.96 -5.48 -5.35
N ALA A 187 3.05 -6.31 -5.82
CA ALA A 187 1.97 -6.83 -5.00
C ALA A 187 1.93 -8.36 -5.06
N PHE A 188 1.63 -8.98 -3.93
CA PHE A 188 1.50 -10.43 -3.81
C PHE A 188 0.12 -10.79 -3.30
N ARG A 189 -0.55 -11.73 -3.99
CA ARG A 189 -1.79 -12.31 -3.50
C ARG A 189 -1.48 -13.26 -2.35
N LEU A 190 -2.17 -13.09 -1.22
CA LEU A 190 -1.97 -13.86 0.01
C LEU A 190 -2.89 -15.09 0.12
N SER A 191 -3.45 -15.56 -1.00
CA SER A 191 -4.42 -16.68 -1.02
C SER A 191 -3.85 -18.02 -0.56
N ASP A 192 -2.53 -18.15 -0.48
CA ASP A 192 -1.85 -19.38 -0.08
C ASP A 192 -1.58 -19.42 1.45
N LEU A 193 -1.92 -18.36 2.17
CA LEU A 193 -1.86 -18.35 3.63
C LEU A 193 -3.09 -19.05 4.23
N PRO A 194 -2.96 -19.59 5.47
CA PRO A 194 -4.09 -20.17 6.18
C PRO A 194 -5.25 -19.16 6.34
N ASP A 195 -6.48 -19.68 6.27
CA ASP A 195 -7.67 -18.87 6.53
C ASP A 195 -7.68 -18.37 7.99
N THR A 196 -7.84 -17.07 8.16
CA THR A 196 -7.94 -16.43 9.47
C THR A 196 -9.30 -16.62 10.14
N GLN A 197 -10.27 -17.22 9.45
CA GLN A 197 -11.65 -17.41 9.91
C GLN A 197 -12.31 -16.10 10.37
N GLY A 198 -12.02 -15.00 9.64
CA GLY A 198 -12.55 -13.67 9.94
C GLY A 198 -11.85 -12.94 11.09
N LYS A 199 -10.79 -13.50 11.66
CA LYS A 199 -10.00 -12.85 12.71
C LYS A 199 -8.90 -12.00 12.08
N VAL A 200 -8.58 -10.87 12.70
CA VAL A 200 -7.41 -10.07 12.36
C VAL A 200 -6.21 -10.65 13.08
N VAL A 201 -5.18 -11.02 12.33
CA VAL A 201 -3.92 -11.58 12.84
C VAL A 201 -2.74 -10.69 12.46
N ASP A 202 -1.59 -10.91 13.08
CA ASP A 202 -0.33 -10.29 12.66
C ASP A 202 0.30 -11.14 11.54
N LEU A 203 0.44 -10.56 10.36
CA LEU A 203 1.26 -11.09 9.26
C LEU A 203 2.66 -10.52 9.39
N THR A 204 3.65 -11.37 9.59
CA THR A 204 5.06 -10.98 9.70
C THR A 204 5.74 -11.16 8.34
N LEU A 205 6.28 -10.06 7.79
CA LEU A 205 7.16 -10.07 6.63
C LEU A 205 8.62 -10.03 7.08
N LYS A 206 9.45 -10.90 6.56
CA LYS A 206 10.90 -10.89 6.73
C LYS A 206 11.61 -10.70 5.40
N TRP A 207 12.76 -10.07 5.39
CA TRP A 207 13.58 -9.90 4.18
C TRP A 207 15.05 -9.67 4.52
N GLN A 208 15.93 -9.96 3.56
CA GLN A 208 17.34 -9.57 3.61
C GLN A 208 17.44 -8.10 3.18
N SER A 209 17.80 -7.23 4.12
CA SER A 209 18.09 -5.82 3.89
C SER A 209 19.59 -5.61 3.66
N PHE A 210 20.00 -4.39 3.30
CA PHE A 210 21.42 -4.01 3.22
C PHE A 210 22.13 -4.09 4.57
N ASP A 211 21.41 -3.95 5.68
CA ASP A 211 21.93 -3.99 7.04
C ASP A 211 21.63 -5.31 7.78
N GLY A 212 21.31 -6.37 7.05
CA GLY A 212 20.95 -7.66 7.61
C GLY A 212 19.46 -7.98 7.52
N VAL A 213 19.02 -9.03 8.21
CA VAL A 213 17.61 -9.45 8.18
C VAL A 213 16.75 -8.47 8.95
N LYS A 214 15.69 -7.98 8.31
CA LYS A 214 14.66 -7.12 8.90
C LYS A 214 13.29 -7.80 8.90
N SER A 215 12.37 -7.28 9.70
CA SER A 215 10.99 -7.72 9.71
C SER A 215 10.03 -6.59 10.04
N VAL A 216 8.78 -6.74 9.56
CA VAL A 216 7.67 -5.84 9.86
C VAL A 216 6.39 -6.65 10.00
N LYS A 217 5.44 -6.14 10.78
CA LYS A 217 4.12 -6.76 10.97
C LYS A 217 3.04 -5.91 10.34
N PHE A 218 2.11 -6.58 9.68
CA PHE A 218 0.88 -6.00 9.14
C PHE A 218 -0.33 -6.66 9.80
N LYS A 219 -1.44 -5.93 9.91
CA LYS A 219 -2.72 -6.56 10.24
C LYS A 219 -3.26 -7.25 8.99
N TYR A 220 -3.68 -8.49 9.15
CA TYR A 220 -4.17 -9.32 8.06
C TYR A 220 -5.45 -10.05 8.47
N CYS A 221 -6.39 -10.06 7.56
CA CYS A 221 -7.58 -10.90 7.60
C CYS A 221 -7.76 -11.51 6.21
N THR A 222 -8.05 -12.81 6.15
CA THR A 222 -8.32 -13.47 4.86
C THR A 222 -9.51 -12.80 4.18
N ARG A 223 -9.34 -12.43 2.93
CA ARG A 223 -10.42 -11.87 2.10
C ARG A 223 -11.56 -12.89 1.95
N LYS A 224 -12.79 -12.44 2.15
CA LYS A 224 -14.03 -13.21 1.96
C LYS A 224 -14.37 -13.40 0.49
#